data_2cda64268abff5305e63c167706400bc
#
_entry.id   2cda64268abff5305e63c167706400bc
#
_cell.length_a   1.000
_cell.length_b   1.000
_cell.length_c   1.000
_cell.angle_alpha   90.00
_cell.angle_beta   90.00
_cell.angle_gamma   90.00
#
_symmetry.space_group_name_H-M   'P 1'
#
loop_
_entity.id
_entity.type
_entity.pdbx_description
1 polymer ?
#
loop_
_entity_poly.entity_id
_entity_poly.type
_entity_poly.pdbx_seq_one_letter_code
_entity_poly.pdbx_strand_id
1 'polypeptide(L)'
;MKEGARARIRQIHITGNERTKDKVLLRELEIAPGDYFRQSQVIRSQQNIYNLGFFEPDIRLDYTPINANGDIDLQIDVIDKSAGSANGGVGYNSQDGFVGQLSLSMNNIMGNNWSSSLAWEFGGKTQDFQFSFTNPNLMDTDILLGSSIYYTTKDWSSFYYKIFTRGA
;
A
#
# COMPACT_ATOMS: atom_id res chain seq x y z
N MET A 1 39.22 11.14 -20.62
CA MET A 1 38.39 11.17 -19.40
C MET A 1 39.13 10.37 -18.34
N LYS A 2 39.48 10.97 -17.19
CA LYS A 2 39.96 10.21 -16.05
C LYS A 2 38.76 9.55 -15.38
N GLU A 3 38.63 8.23 -15.42
CA GLU A 3 37.68 7.50 -14.59
C GLU A 3 38.05 7.77 -13.13
N GLY A 4 37.11 8.39 -12.39
CA GLY A 4 37.20 8.57 -10.96
C GLY A 4 37.08 7.23 -10.23
N ALA A 5 37.62 7.14 -8.99
CA ALA A 5 37.43 5.97 -8.16
C ALA A 5 35.92 5.68 -7.98
N ARG A 6 35.53 4.40 -8.07
CA ARG A 6 34.13 3.99 -7.90
C ARG A 6 33.73 4.20 -6.45
N ALA A 7 32.77 5.09 -6.20
CA ALA A 7 32.23 5.35 -4.87
C ALA A 7 31.52 4.11 -4.31
N ARG A 8 31.73 3.82 -3.02
CA ARG A 8 31.01 2.76 -2.30
C ARG A 8 30.06 3.40 -1.28
N ILE A 9 28.91 2.78 -1.11
CA ILE A 9 27.93 3.16 -0.09
C ILE A 9 28.40 2.59 1.25
N ARG A 10 28.70 3.46 2.23
CA ARG A 10 29.13 3.06 3.55
C ARG A 10 27.94 2.81 4.47
N GLN A 11 27.02 3.77 4.55
CA GLN A 11 25.85 3.70 5.41
C GLN A 11 24.63 4.29 4.68
N ILE A 12 23.44 3.86 5.11
CA ILE A 12 22.17 4.39 4.66
C ILE A 12 21.45 4.95 5.89
N HIS A 13 21.13 6.22 5.85
CA HIS A 13 20.38 6.91 6.89
C HIS A 13 18.98 7.22 6.37
N ILE A 14 17.97 6.87 7.16
CA ILE A 14 16.57 7.14 6.83
C ILE A 14 16.02 8.14 7.85
N THR A 15 15.33 9.17 7.37
CA THR A 15 14.70 10.20 8.21
C THR A 15 13.29 10.50 7.72
N GLY A 16 12.44 10.98 8.65
CA GLY A 16 11.06 11.38 8.35
C GLY A 16 10.03 10.25 8.34
N ASN A 17 10.44 9.00 8.55
CA ASN A 17 9.56 7.84 8.65
C ASN A 17 9.05 7.64 10.10
N GLU A 18 8.31 8.61 10.62
CA GLU A 18 7.83 8.60 12.01
C GLU A 18 6.91 7.40 12.34
N ARG A 19 6.13 6.94 11.36
CA ARG A 19 5.19 5.83 11.50
C ARG A 19 5.69 4.55 10.88
N THR A 20 6.44 4.66 9.78
CA THR A 20 6.90 3.52 8.99
C THR A 20 8.22 3.00 9.58
N LYS A 21 8.32 1.71 9.73
CA LYS A 21 9.57 1.08 10.21
C LYS A 21 10.65 1.11 9.14
N ASP A 22 11.89 1.35 9.53
CA ASP A 22 13.06 1.40 8.63
C ASP A 22 13.14 0.16 7.72
N LYS A 23 12.84 -1.01 8.25
CA LYS A 23 12.86 -2.27 7.51
C LYS A 23 11.97 -2.28 6.28
N VAL A 24 10.87 -1.51 6.28
CA VAL A 24 9.97 -1.41 5.13
C VAL A 24 10.63 -0.62 4.01
N LEU A 25 11.32 0.47 4.35
CA LEU A 25 12.06 1.28 3.39
C LEU A 25 13.31 0.56 2.89
N LEU A 26 14.09 -0.04 3.81
CA LEU A 26 15.33 -0.76 3.46
C LEU A 26 15.08 -1.91 2.48
N ARG A 27 13.93 -2.55 2.55
CA ARG A 27 13.53 -3.63 1.65
C ARG A 27 13.29 -3.18 0.20
N GLU A 28 12.84 -1.93 0.03
CA GLU A 28 12.58 -1.34 -1.28
C GLU A 28 13.84 -0.82 -1.97
N LEU A 29 14.97 -0.84 -1.28
CA LEU A 29 16.23 -0.37 -1.84
C LEU A 29 16.86 -1.45 -2.73
N GLU A 30 17.29 -1.06 -3.93
CA GLU A 30 18.13 -1.89 -4.81
C GLU A 30 19.63 -1.79 -4.46
N ILE A 31 19.95 -1.13 -3.35
CA ILE A 31 21.32 -0.82 -2.91
C ILE A 31 21.47 -1.18 -1.44
N ALA A 32 22.64 -1.68 -1.07
CA ALA A 32 22.99 -2.02 0.30
C ALA A 32 24.34 -1.39 0.71
N PRO A 33 24.59 -1.25 2.02
CA PRO A 33 25.91 -0.88 2.50
C PRO A 33 26.99 -1.84 1.96
N GLY A 34 28.05 -1.27 1.40
CA GLY A 34 29.15 -2.01 0.74
C GLY A 34 29.05 -2.07 -0.78
N ASP A 35 27.90 -1.80 -1.37
CA ASP A 35 27.71 -1.77 -2.81
C ASP A 35 28.39 -0.56 -3.47
N TYR A 36 28.68 -0.69 -4.76
CA TYR A 36 29.10 0.45 -5.56
C TYR A 36 27.90 1.35 -5.88
N PHE A 37 28.09 2.64 -5.72
CA PHE A 37 27.09 3.62 -6.08
C PHE A 37 26.74 3.55 -7.58
N ARG A 38 25.46 3.41 -7.87
CA ARG A 38 24.88 3.47 -9.20
C ARG A 38 23.64 4.34 -9.18
N GLN A 39 23.68 5.45 -9.88
CA GLN A 39 22.56 6.37 -9.95
C GLN A 39 21.25 5.70 -10.38
N SER A 40 21.32 4.75 -11.31
CA SER A 40 20.12 4.01 -11.76
C SER A 40 19.44 3.19 -10.65
N GLN A 41 20.22 2.63 -9.73
CA GLN A 41 19.69 1.89 -8.58
C GLN A 41 19.08 2.83 -7.54
N VAL A 42 19.69 4.01 -7.32
CA VAL A 42 19.14 5.04 -6.44
C VAL A 42 17.77 5.52 -6.95
N ILE A 43 17.68 5.81 -8.25
CA ILE A 43 16.39 6.23 -8.87
C ILE A 43 15.33 5.14 -8.73
N ARG A 44 15.67 3.87 -8.96
CA ARG A 44 14.71 2.77 -8.80
C ARG A 44 14.30 2.59 -7.36
N SER A 45 15.23 2.68 -6.41
CA SER A 45 14.92 2.66 -4.98
C SER A 45 13.93 3.76 -4.59
N GLN A 46 14.14 4.98 -5.10
CA GLN A 46 13.21 6.09 -4.90
C GLN A 46 11.82 5.76 -5.45
N GLN A 47 11.77 5.19 -6.65
CA GLN A 47 10.50 4.81 -7.29
C GLN A 47 9.79 3.69 -6.54
N ASN A 48 10.53 2.70 -6.03
CA ASN A 48 9.97 1.63 -5.22
C ASN A 48 9.36 2.18 -3.93
N ILE A 49 10.07 3.07 -3.23
CA ILE A 49 9.54 3.74 -2.02
C ILE A 49 8.28 4.56 -2.35
N TYR A 50 8.28 5.30 -3.46
CA TYR A 50 7.11 6.06 -3.91
C TYR A 50 5.91 5.14 -4.19
N ASN A 51 6.14 3.97 -4.79
CA ASN A 51 5.11 3.00 -5.15
C ASN A 51 4.44 2.34 -3.93
N LEU A 52 5.05 2.39 -2.74
CA LEU A 52 4.40 1.97 -1.49
C LEU A 52 3.12 2.76 -1.19
N GLY A 53 3.04 4.01 -1.65
CA GLY A 53 1.81 4.80 -1.64
C GLY A 53 1.44 5.47 -0.33
N PHE A 54 2.25 5.34 0.71
CA PHE A 54 2.03 5.97 2.02
C PHE A 54 3.12 6.98 2.43
N PHE A 55 3.90 7.45 1.46
CA PHE A 55 4.79 8.59 1.58
C PHE A 55 4.35 9.74 0.67
N GLU A 56 4.71 10.95 1.04
CA GLU A 56 4.53 12.11 0.16
C GLU A 56 5.44 11.98 -1.07
N PRO A 57 5.08 12.63 -2.20
CA PRO A 57 5.88 12.53 -3.43
C PRO A 57 7.30 13.10 -3.34
N ASP A 58 7.57 13.97 -2.38
CA ASP A 58 8.89 14.60 -2.16
C ASP A 58 9.83 13.65 -1.40
N ILE A 59 10.22 12.56 -2.04
CA ILE A 59 11.20 11.61 -1.52
C ILE A 59 12.57 12.07 -2.00
N ARG A 60 13.47 12.40 -1.08
CA ARG A 60 14.82 12.83 -1.41
C ARG A 60 15.82 11.74 -1.09
N LEU A 61 16.68 11.47 -2.04
CA LEU A 61 17.83 10.60 -1.88
C LEU A 61 19.09 11.42 -2.15
N ASP A 62 19.74 11.84 -1.09
CA ASP A 62 20.96 12.62 -1.14
C ASP A 62 22.15 11.76 -0.76
N TYR A 63 23.31 12.09 -1.29
CA TYR A 63 24.56 11.41 -0.99
C TYR A 63 25.65 12.39 -0.60
N THR A 64 26.37 12.08 0.47
CA THR A 64 27.44 12.92 0.97
C THR A 64 28.78 12.18 0.84
N PRO A 65 29.75 12.72 0.08
CA PRO A 65 31.10 12.18 0.04
C PRO A 65 31.78 12.32 1.42
N ILE A 66 32.42 11.25 1.90
CA ILE A 66 32.99 11.24 3.24
C ILE A 66 34.53 11.35 3.20
N ASN A 67 35.15 10.76 2.19
CA ASN A 67 36.59 10.71 2.09
C ASN A 67 37.12 10.94 0.67
N ALA A 68 38.45 11.10 0.55
CA ALA A 68 39.11 11.27 -0.73
C ALA A 68 39.05 10.03 -1.63
N ASN A 69 38.70 8.86 -1.07
CA ASN A 69 38.51 7.61 -1.82
C ASN A 69 37.15 7.51 -2.50
N GLY A 70 36.24 8.48 -2.23
CA GLY A 70 34.94 8.56 -2.87
C GLY A 70 33.84 7.75 -2.19
N ASP A 71 34.05 7.23 -0.97
CA ASP A 71 32.96 6.58 -0.23
C ASP A 71 31.89 7.60 0.14
N ILE A 72 30.63 7.17 0.10
CA ILE A 72 29.46 8.03 0.31
C ILE A 72 28.55 7.44 1.39
N ASP A 73 27.90 8.31 2.15
CA ASP A 73 26.71 7.98 2.92
C ASP A 73 25.47 8.40 2.12
N LEU A 74 24.47 7.53 2.06
CA LEU A 74 23.20 7.80 1.43
C LEU A 74 22.21 8.22 2.50
N GLN A 75 21.57 9.36 2.29
CA GLN A 75 20.49 9.86 3.11
C GLN A 75 19.17 9.76 2.35
N ILE A 76 18.19 9.19 2.99
CA ILE A 76 16.82 9.02 2.45
C ILE A 76 15.89 9.79 3.35
N ASP A 77 15.34 10.90 2.84
CA ASP A 77 14.37 11.71 3.54
C ASP A 77 12.99 11.44 2.95
N VAL A 78 12.08 10.99 3.79
CA VAL A 78 10.69 10.72 3.43
C VAL A 78 9.75 11.49 4.36
N ILE A 79 8.51 11.62 3.95
CA ILE A 79 7.44 12.18 4.79
C ILE A 79 6.28 11.20 4.76
N ASP A 80 5.94 10.64 5.94
CA ASP A 80 4.77 9.78 6.07
C ASP A 80 3.48 10.58 5.82
N LYS A 81 2.60 10.06 4.98
CA LYS A 81 1.26 10.62 4.81
C LYS A 81 0.20 9.73 5.46
N SER A 82 -1.02 10.26 5.59
CA SER A 82 -2.15 9.47 6.07
C SER A 82 -2.43 8.31 5.12
N ALA A 83 -2.35 7.10 5.64
CA ALA A 83 -2.50 5.88 4.87
C ALA A 83 -3.91 5.25 5.01
N GLY A 84 -4.87 6.00 5.55
CA GLY A 84 -6.25 5.56 5.71
C GLY A 84 -7.22 6.37 4.87
N SER A 85 -8.27 5.73 4.38
CA SER A 85 -9.42 6.37 3.73
C SER A 85 -10.74 5.81 4.24
N ALA A 86 -11.75 6.67 4.29
CA ALA A 86 -13.12 6.30 4.60
C ALA A 86 -14.04 6.93 3.56
N ASN A 87 -14.85 6.12 2.91
CA ASN A 87 -15.81 6.57 1.91
C ASN A 87 -17.18 6.01 2.25
N GLY A 88 -18.21 6.83 2.06
CA GLY A 88 -19.59 6.41 2.26
C GLY A 88 -20.48 7.02 1.19
N GLY A 89 -21.54 6.33 0.84
CA GLY A 89 -22.50 6.78 -0.14
C GLY A 89 -23.86 6.17 0.08
N VAL A 90 -24.88 6.85 -0.42
CA VAL A 90 -26.24 6.34 -0.48
C VAL A 90 -26.79 6.51 -1.89
N GLY A 91 -27.54 5.54 -2.35
CA GLY A 91 -28.16 5.54 -3.65
C GLY A 91 -29.57 4.97 -3.60
N TYR A 92 -30.28 5.08 -4.71
CA TYR A 92 -31.57 4.45 -4.89
C TYR A 92 -31.62 3.76 -6.26
N ASN A 93 -31.99 2.49 -6.24
CA ASN A 93 -32.33 1.78 -7.48
C ASN A 93 -33.70 1.12 -7.37
N SER A 94 -34.35 0.88 -8.50
CA SER A 94 -35.71 0.36 -8.54
C SER A 94 -35.83 -1.12 -8.14
N GLN A 95 -34.71 -1.86 -8.07
CA GLN A 95 -34.68 -3.28 -7.72
C GLN A 95 -34.50 -3.48 -6.22
N ASP A 96 -33.57 -2.76 -5.61
CA ASP A 96 -33.17 -2.93 -4.23
C ASP A 96 -33.68 -1.80 -3.31
N GLY A 97 -34.24 -0.73 -3.90
CA GLY A 97 -34.67 0.46 -3.18
C GLY A 97 -33.49 1.33 -2.78
N PHE A 98 -33.46 1.81 -1.54
CA PHE A 98 -32.33 2.53 -0.98
C PHE A 98 -31.19 1.56 -0.68
N VAL A 99 -30.01 1.91 -1.13
CA VAL A 99 -28.75 1.20 -0.86
C VAL A 99 -27.74 2.17 -0.27
N GLY A 100 -27.03 1.73 0.74
CA GLY A 100 -25.92 2.45 1.33
C GLY A 100 -24.65 1.64 1.20
N GLN A 101 -23.53 2.33 1.08
CA GLN A 101 -22.21 1.71 1.07
C GLN A 101 -21.27 2.45 2.02
N LEU A 102 -20.43 1.70 2.69
CA LEU A 102 -19.34 2.18 3.52
C LEU A 102 -18.09 1.41 3.14
N SER A 103 -17.00 2.12 2.87
CA SER A 103 -15.70 1.49 2.68
C SER A 103 -14.65 2.18 3.53
N LEU A 104 -13.86 1.39 4.22
CA LEU A 104 -12.73 1.81 5.03
C LEU A 104 -11.50 1.10 4.49
N SER A 105 -10.40 1.81 4.31
CA SER A 105 -9.13 1.18 4.01
C SER A 105 -8.02 1.79 4.86
N MET A 106 -7.07 0.98 5.21
CA MET A 106 -5.90 1.38 5.99
C MET A 106 -4.68 0.65 5.43
N ASN A 107 -3.68 1.41 5.04
CA ASN A 107 -2.39 0.91 4.60
C ASN A 107 -1.35 1.15 5.67
N ASN A 108 -0.24 0.45 5.60
CA ASN A 108 0.89 0.60 6.52
C ASN A 108 0.51 0.48 8.00
N ILE A 109 -0.31 -0.52 8.34
CA ILE A 109 -0.74 -0.78 9.70
C ILE A 109 0.48 -1.04 10.59
N MET A 110 0.58 -0.30 11.70
CA MET A 110 1.72 -0.36 12.66
C MET A 110 3.09 -0.16 11.99
N GLY A 111 3.14 0.50 10.83
CA GLY A 111 4.39 0.75 10.11
C GLY A 111 5.02 -0.47 9.45
N ASN A 112 4.27 -1.55 9.23
CA ASN A 112 4.79 -2.81 8.69
C ASN A 112 4.42 -3.04 7.20
N ASN A 113 3.87 -2.05 6.51
CA ASN A 113 3.33 -2.21 5.15
C ASN A 113 2.14 -3.19 5.06
N TRP A 114 1.46 -3.46 6.18
CA TRP A 114 0.25 -4.25 6.16
C TRP A 114 -0.92 -3.39 5.71
N SER A 115 -1.85 -3.98 4.98
CA SER A 115 -3.07 -3.29 4.57
C SER A 115 -4.32 -4.04 5.01
N SER A 116 -5.37 -3.31 5.31
CA SER A 116 -6.70 -3.87 5.52
C SER A 116 -7.75 -3.01 4.83
N SER A 117 -8.80 -3.64 4.36
CA SER A 117 -9.98 -2.95 3.86
C SER A 117 -11.25 -3.62 4.36
N LEU A 118 -12.26 -2.79 4.58
CA LEU A 118 -13.59 -3.18 4.93
C LEU A 118 -14.54 -2.51 3.95
N ALA A 119 -15.38 -3.30 3.31
CA ALA A 119 -16.46 -2.82 2.49
C ALA A 119 -17.78 -3.38 3.02
N TRP A 120 -18.76 -2.52 3.18
CA TRP A 120 -20.09 -2.90 3.60
C TRP A 120 -21.11 -2.19 2.72
N GLU A 121 -21.91 -2.99 2.03
CA GLU A 121 -23.05 -2.54 1.27
C GLU A 121 -24.32 -3.07 1.94
N PHE A 122 -25.29 -2.20 2.13
CA PHE A 122 -26.56 -2.54 2.76
C PHE A 122 -27.73 -1.92 2.00
N GLY A 123 -28.74 -2.72 1.78
CA GLY A 123 -29.96 -2.33 1.07
C GLY A 123 -31.15 -3.16 1.51
N GLY A 124 -32.32 -2.90 0.93
CA GLY A 124 -33.55 -3.62 1.26
C GLY A 124 -33.51 -5.11 0.94
N LYS A 125 -32.72 -5.53 -0.05
CA LYS A 125 -32.62 -6.92 -0.52
C LYS A 125 -31.21 -7.46 -0.60
N THR A 126 -30.21 -6.60 -0.49
CA THR A 126 -28.80 -6.95 -0.61
C THR A 126 -28.05 -6.50 0.62
N GLN A 127 -27.25 -7.39 1.18
CA GLN A 127 -26.27 -7.08 2.23
C GLN A 127 -24.99 -7.78 1.86
N ASP A 128 -23.95 -6.98 1.61
CA ASP A 128 -22.62 -7.45 1.29
C ASP A 128 -21.65 -6.87 2.30
N PHE A 129 -20.93 -7.74 2.97
CA PHE A 129 -19.85 -7.39 3.88
C PHE A 129 -18.59 -8.10 3.43
N GLN A 130 -17.53 -7.34 3.28
CA GLN A 130 -16.21 -7.86 2.94
C GLN A 130 -15.14 -7.23 3.81
N PHE A 131 -14.35 -8.05 4.43
CA PHE A 131 -13.13 -7.65 5.12
C PHE A 131 -11.95 -8.36 4.48
N SER A 132 -10.88 -7.62 4.20
CA SER A 132 -9.62 -8.18 3.71
C SER A 132 -8.43 -7.63 4.49
N PHE A 133 -7.42 -8.47 4.62
CA PHE A 133 -6.14 -8.15 5.23
C PHE A 133 -5.03 -8.71 4.35
N THR A 134 -3.99 -7.92 4.14
CA THR A 134 -2.83 -8.32 3.34
C THR A 134 -1.54 -7.95 4.07
N ASN A 135 -0.65 -8.92 4.18
CA ASN A 135 0.73 -8.73 4.60
C ASN A 135 1.63 -9.10 3.41
N PRO A 136 2.24 -8.13 2.73
CA PRO A 136 3.06 -8.41 1.54
C PRO A 136 4.38 -9.13 1.85
N ASN A 137 4.83 -9.08 3.12
CA ASN A 137 6.13 -9.61 3.53
C ASN A 137 5.99 -10.41 4.83
N LEU A 138 5.44 -11.60 4.74
CA LEU A 138 5.26 -12.47 5.89
C LEU A 138 6.61 -12.86 6.51
N MET A 139 6.79 -12.60 7.81
CA MET A 139 8.04 -12.89 8.54
C MET A 139 9.29 -12.28 7.88
N ASP A 140 9.17 -11.09 7.30
CA ASP A 140 10.23 -10.37 6.60
C ASP A 140 10.80 -11.11 5.36
N THR A 141 9.99 -12.02 4.77
CA THR A 141 10.27 -12.70 3.49
C THR A 141 9.47 -12.07 2.36
N ASP A 142 9.75 -12.44 1.10
CA ASP A 142 8.99 -12.00 -0.07
C ASP A 142 7.68 -12.82 -0.29
N ILE A 143 7.14 -13.37 0.79
CA ILE A 143 5.90 -14.15 0.77
C ILE A 143 4.73 -13.22 1.12
N LEU A 144 3.78 -13.09 0.20
CA LEU A 144 2.54 -12.37 0.43
C LEU A 144 1.53 -13.28 1.13
N LEU A 145 1.01 -12.82 2.28
CA LEU A 145 -0.14 -13.43 2.94
C LEU A 145 -1.36 -12.52 2.75
N GLY A 146 -2.39 -13.03 2.06
CA GLY A 146 -3.69 -12.39 1.95
C GLY A 146 -4.78 -13.24 2.59
N SER A 147 -5.70 -12.60 3.31
CA SER A 147 -6.89 -13.22 3.88
C SER A 147 -8.10 -12.33 3.61
N SER A 148 -9.23 -12.95 3.25
CA SER A 148 -10.48 -12.23 3.09
C SER A 148 -11.64 -13.02 3.69
N ILE A 149 -12.56 -12.30 4.31
CA ILE A 149 -13.82 -12.81 4.84
C ILE A 149 -14.92 -12.01 4.16
N TYR A 150 -15.90 -12.71 3.61
CA TYR A 150 -17.04 -12.07 2.99
C TYR A 150 -18.34 -12.73 3.44
N TYR A 151 -19.38 -11.92 3.52
CA TYR A 151 -20.74 -12.35 3.80
C TYR A 151 -21.68 -11.64 2.83
N THR A 152 -22.37 -12.40 1.99
CA THR A 152 -23.31 -11.88 0.99
C THR A 152 -24.68 -12.48 1.24
N THR A 153 -25.68 -11.64 1.36
CA THR A 153 -27.09 -12.03 1.38
C THR A 153 -27.84 -11.30 0.30
N LYS A 154 -28.58 -12.04 -0.53
CA LYS A 154 -29.40 -11.49 -1.59
C LYS A 154 -30.78 -12.13 -1.56
N ASP A 155 -31.81 -11.32 -1.39
CA ASP A 155 -33.20 -11.79 -1.41
C ASP A 155 -33.74 -11.78 -2.85
N TRP A 156 -34.01 -12.97 -3.37
CA TRP A 156 -34.56 -13.21 -4.73
C TRP A 156 -36.08 -13.43 -4.73
N SER A 157 -36.75 -13.29 -3.60
CA SER A 157 -38.17 -13.62 -3.43
C SER A 157 -39.10 -12.93 -4.44
N SER A 158 -38.75 -11.71 -4.85
CA SER A 158 -39.57 -10.96 -5.81
C SER A 158 -39.48 -11.45 -7.27
N PHE A 159 -38.50 -12.27 -7.62
CA PHE A 159 -38.39 -12.86 -8.96
C PHE A 159 -39.32 -14.07 -9.15
N TYR A 160 -39.53 -14.88 -8.12
CA TYR A 160 -40.37 -16.08 -8.20
C TYR A 160 -41.85 -15.73 -8.28
N TYR A 161 -42.31 -14.71 -7.60
CA TYR A 161 -43.73 -14.30 -7.64
C TYR A 161 -44.18 -13.79 -9.01
N LYS A 162 -43.34 -13.16 -9.81
CA LYS A 162 -43.66 -12.68 -11.14
C LYS A 162 -43.73 -13.76 -12.21
N ILE A 163 -43.08 -14.91 -11.99
CA ILE A 163 -43.09 -16.02 -12.94
C ILE A 163 -44.39 -16.84 -12.80
N PHE A 164 -44.90 -16.97 -11.58
CA PHE A 164 -46.13 -17.73 -11.33
C PHE A 164 -47.45 -16.99 -11.63
N THR A 165 -47.46 -15.68 -11.68
CA THR A 165 -48.68 -14.90 -12.02
C THR A 165 -48.89 -14.66 -13.50
N ARG A 166 -48.02 -15.12 -14.38
CA ARG A 166 -48.18 -15.02 -15.85
C ARG A 166 -48.58 -16.33 -16.55
N GLY A 167 -48.87 -17.37 -15.78
CA GLY A 167 -49.28 -18.69 -16.28
C GLY A 167 -50.69 -19.14 -15.86
N ALA A 168 -51.65 -18.18 -15.75
CA ALA A 168 -53.08 -18.48 -15.55
C ALA A 168 -53.91 -17.81 -16.63
#